data_acf47c27e2025b8b0676a2950e334bf3
#
_entry.id   acf47c27e2025b8b0676a2950e334bf3
#
_cell.length_a   1.000
_cell.length_b   1.000
_cell.length_c   1.000
_cell.angle_alpha   90.00
_cell.angle_beta   90.00
_cell.angle_gamma   90.00
#
_symmetry.space_group_name_H-M   'P 1'
#
loop_
_entity.id
_entity.type
_entity.pdbx_description
1 polymer ?
#
loop_
_entity_poly.entity_id
_entity_poly.type
_entity_poly.pdbx_seq_one_letter_code
_entity_poly.pdbx_strand_id
1 'polypeptide(L)'
;MSKSFGQLIGGLILRKRKALGLTQLQLSEDAFGTPARVRRISELENGTVSNPHPRTIDPLLVALGVSEPEIAKCAEEANYHPDDNLTEAYSHIESTLRKVAEQFENENPRANFDEITQFLESKAREYANLKQQMNEILESSEGVSNSIQSASSQIEVGNIEGAMGFLKIAEDTQLQEKTIKQIRKQASISITRGNCAFLQDDLALCYQCYERAALYLSHFDKLEMITLFEELAGQIYEGSRRSAYPHVWISVDLLNRCFVEIENTEICDAVLAGLHLKTSMALRQHSIDLNAEERFRAVESSIDHAREAVKLFGQFEDDSEYDLPSAQVVLANSFVDLSRLTLDHSHIDTAIEILSDAYDRLEQARNSRPIFSYVANSLGAAMLRKSNMHQEHLSPELMKRTREVFSASEICARENFDIEALISASINLGQIFFSQSQASEENSQNAEFLRLLAISKFTQCQEFFSKTRLPYQLAELHFLLGEVLYVHALHSNEEMYEFFSMRCLDAYFQSLEFITVEDEPERYAYIKCQIGGVYGNHAVRIKGETEKYDLEKAIESFEEAEAIYSEKTDKSRLEICRSNLDRLKEELHKID
;
A
#
# COMPACT_ATOMS: atom_id res chain seq x y z
N MET A 1 38.43 2.71 -27.11
CA MET A 1 36.99 2.59 -26.99
C MET A 1 36.69 2.01 -25.61
N SER A 2 35.96 2.69 -24.75
CA SER A 2 35.51 2.16 -23.49
C SER A 2 34.57 0.97 -23.75
N LYS A 3 34.69 -0.08 -22.96
CA LYS A 3 33.78 -1.23 -23.04
C LYS A 3 32.39 -0.80 -22.56
N SER A 4 31.33 -1.28 -23.21
CA SER A 4 29.97 -1.06 -22.73
C SER A 4 29.70 -1.84 -21.43
N PHE A 5 28.70 -1.41 -20.66
CA PHE A 5 28.28 -2.12 -19.46
C PHE A 5 27.98 -3.59 -19.77
N GLY A 6 27.26 -3.87 -20.85
CA GLY A 6 26.97 -5.24 -21.26
C GLY A 6 28.20 -6.08 -21.59
N GLN A 7 29.26 -5.47 -22.12
CA GLN A 7 30.54 -6.18 -22.37
C GLN A 7 31.28 -6.49 -21.07
N LEU A 8 31.23 -5.60 -20.09
CA LEU A 8 31.89 -5.80 -18.79
C LEU A 8 31.17 -6.83 -17.95
N ILE A 9 29.84 -6.70 -17.84
CA ILE A 9 29.01 -7.61 -17.06
C ILE A 9 28.96 -9.01 -17.70
N GLY A 10 28.88 -9.10 -19.04
CA GLY A 10 28.96 -10.37 -19.75
C GLY A 10 30.31 -11.09 -19.54
N GLY A 11 31.40 -10.32 -19.55
CA GLY A 11 32.73 -10.83 -19.21
C GLY A 11 32.85 -11.30 -17.75
N LEU A 12 32.15 -10.67 -16.81
CA LEU A 12 32.06 -11.08 -15.41
C LEU A 12 31.29 -12.39 -15.28
N ILE A 13 30.11 -12.47 -15.92
CA ILE A 13 29.28 -13.68 -15.97
C ILE A 13 30.08 -14.85 -16.52
N LEU A 14 30.80 -14.69 -17.63
CA LEU A 14 31.63 -15.72 -18.24
C LEU A 14 32.74 -16.22 -17.28
N ARG A 15 33.42 -15.31 -16.60
CA ARG A 15 34.49 -15.67 -15.63
C ARG A 15 33.94 -16.45 -14.44
N LYS A 16 32.85 -15.96 -13.84
CA LYS A 16 32.21 -16.60 -12.68
C LYS A 16 31.67 -17.98 -13.05
N ARG A 17 30.97 -18.10 -14.17
CA ARG A 17 30.47 -19.39 -14.66
C ARG A 17 31.59 -20.41 -14.87
N LYS A 18 32.67 -19.98 -15.53
CA LYS A 18 33.84 -20.87 -15.75
C LYS A 18 34.54 -21.26 -14.44
N ALA A 19 34.62 -20.33 -13.49
CA ALA A 19 35.19 -20.60 -12.18
C ALA A 19 34.39 -21.65 -11.38
N LEU A 20 33.06 -21.64 -11.57
CA LEU A 20 32.14 -22.62 -10.97
C LEU A 20 32.05 -23.93 -11.80
N GLY A 21 32.72 -24.02 -12.94
CA GLY A 21 32.68 -25.20 -13.81
C GLY A 21 31.35 -25.45 -14.50
N LEU A 22 30.46 -24.45 -14.54
CA LEU A 22 29.14 -24.58 -15.10
C LEU A 22 29.15 -24.46 -16.63
N THR A 23 28.33 -25.23 -17.31
CA THR A 23 27.99 -25.01 -18.72
C THR A 23 26.96 -23.88 -18.85
N GLN A 24 26.81 -23.29 -20.03
CA GLN A 24 25.75 -22.29 -20.26
C GLN A 24 24.34 -22.88 -20.09
N LEU A 25 24.21 -24.20 -20.35
CA LEU A 25 22.95 -24.92 -20.14
C LEU A 25 22.62 -25.01 -18.66
N GLN A 26 23.55 -25.47 -17.84
CA GLN A 26 23.38 -25.53 -16.39
C GLN A 26 23.08 -24.15 -15.78
N LEU A 27 23.83 -23.12 -16.21
CA LEU A 27 23.55 -21.77 -15.77
C LEU A 27 22.14 -21.29 -16.18
N SER A 28 21.64 -21.68 -17.35
CA SER A 28 20.28 -21.37 -17.78
C SER A 28 19.22 -22.08 -16.92
N GLU A 29 19.46 -23.31 -16.55
CA GLU A 29 18.61 -24.08 -15.64
C GLU A 29 18.62 -23.50 -14.22
N ASP A 30 19.81 -23.19 -13.70
CA ASP A 30 19.99 -22.64 -12.34
C ASP A 30 19.37 -21.23 -12.19
N ALA A 31 19.51 -20.38 -13.21
CA ALA A 31 19.05 -19.00 -13.15
C ALA A 31 17.58 -18.81 -13.54
N PHE A 32 17.05 -19.64 -14.45
CA PHE A 32 15.72 -19.44 -15.05
C PHE A 32 14.81 -20.67 -14.96
N GLY A 33 15.26 -21.76 -14.39
CA GLY A 33 14.52 -23.02 -14.33
C GLY A 33 14.26 -23.66 -15.72
N THR A 34 14.95 -23.21 -16.77
CA THR A 34 14.71 -23.67 -18.16
C THR A 34 15.98 -23.59 -19.00
N PRO A 35 16.23 -24.58 -19.91
CA PRO A 35 17.34 -24.53 -20.85
C PRO A 35 17.16 -23.51 -21.99
N ALA A 36 15.99 -22.91 -22.14
CA ALA A 36 15.64 -22.07 -23.30
C ALA A 36 16.46 -20.76 -23.40
N ARG A 37 17.17 -20.35 -22.34
CA ARG A 37 17.91 -19.08 -22.28
C ARG A 37 19.40 -19.18 -22.66
N VAL A 38 19.90 -20.37 -23.03
CA VAL A 38 21.31 -20.59 -23.39
C VAL A 38 21.82 -19.62 -24.45
N ARG A 39 21.03 -19.38 -25.50
CA ARG A 39 21.38 -18.43 -26.55
C ARG A 39 21.59 -17.02 -25.98
N ARG A 40 20.72 -16.58 -25.05
CA ARG A 40 20.82 -15.26 -24.44
C ARG A 40 22.05 -15.12 -23.53
N ILE A 41 22.39 -16.19 -22.81
CA ILE A 41 23.62 -16.25 -22.01
C ILE A 41 24.85 -16.15 -22.91
N SER A 42 24.87 -16.88 -24.04
CA SER A 42 25.96 -16.79 -25.02
C SER A 42 26.10 -15.38 -25.61
N GLU A 43 25.00 -14.71 -25.95
CA GLU A 43 25.00 -13.34 -26.46
C GLU A 43 25.59 -12.36 -25.44
N LEU A 44 25.25 -12.52 -24.14
CA LEU A 44 25.79 -11.73 -23.04
C LEU A 44 27.28 -11.97 -22.85
N GLU A 45 27.69 -13.24 -22.74
CA GLU A 45 29.12 -13.61 -22.53
C GLU A 45 30.03 -13.15 -23.68
N ASN A 46 29.51 -13.10 -24.88
CA ASN A 46 30.24 -12.62 -26.06
C ASN A 46 30.19 -11.08 -26.22
N GLY A 47 29.52 -10.37 -25.31
CA GLY A 47 29.44 -8.90 -25.31
C GLY A 47 28.69 -8.30 -26.50
N THR A 48 27.80 -9.09 -27.14
CA THR A 48 26.96 -8.61 -28.25
C THR A 48 25.80 -7.75 -27.78
N VAL A 49 25.45 -7.79 -26.50
CA VAL A 49 24.42 -6.99 -25.87
C VAL A 49 25.08 -5.83 -25.13
N SER A 50 24.95 -4.60 -25.64
CA SER A 50 25.60 -3.43 -25.06
C SER A 50 24.94 -2.95 -23.76
N ASN A 51 23.61 -3.04 -23.69
CA ASN A 51 22.81 -2.64 -22.53
C ASN A 51 21.79 -3.75 -22.20
N PRO A 52 22.19 -4.75 -21.39
CA PRO A 52 21.31 -5.86 -21.05
C PRO A 52 20.26 -5.44 -20.04
N HIS A 53 19.04 -5.87 -20.26
CA HIS A 53 17.92 -5.60 -19.36
C HIS A 53 18.12 -6.32 -17.99
N PRO A 54 17.85 -5.68 -16.84
CA PRO A 54 17.97 -6.27 -15.50
C PRO A 54 17.31 -7.66 -15.38
N ARG A 55 16.09 -7.83 -15.85
CA ARG A 55 15.40 -9.14 -15.86
C ARG A 55 16.17 -10.28 -16.54
N THR A 56 17.18 -9.94 -17.34
CA THR A 56 18.02 -10.93 -18.03
C THR A 56 19.30 -11.22 -17.26
N ILE A 57 19.87 -10.22 -16.58
CA ILE A 57 21.16 -10.34 -15.91
C ILE A 57 21.02 -10.70 -14.44
N ASP A 58 20.02 -10.17 -13.71
CA ASP A 58 19.88 -10.38 -12.27
C ASP A 58 19.78 -11.86 -11.88
N PRO A 59 18.97 -12.69 -12.54
CA PRO A 59 18.93 -14.13 -12.23
C PRO A 59 20.29 -14.82 -12.44
N LEU A 60 21.06 -14.39 -13.45
CA LEU A 60 22.38 -14.94 -13.74
C LEU A 60 23.42 -14.51 -12.68
N LEU A 61 23.35 -13.27 -12.23
CA LEU A 61 24.23 -12.72 -11.22
C LEU A 61 24.00 -13.39 -9.87
N VAL A 62 22.73 -13.62 -9.53
CA VAL A 62 22.32 -14.35 -8.33
C VAL A 62 22.81 -15.81 -8.40
N ALA A 63 22.54 -16.52 -9.50
CA ALA A 63 22.97 -17.92 -9.66
C ALA A 63 24.50 -18.10 -9.63
N LEU A 64 25.24 -17.06 -10.02
CA LEU A 64 26.71 -17.07 -10.01
C LEU A 64 27.33 -16.49 -8.74
N GLY A 65 26.52 -16.04 -7.78
CA GLY A 65 27.00 -15.43 -6.54
C GLY A 65 27.85 -14.18 -6.79
N VAL A 66 27.46 -13.35 -7.76
CA VAL A 66 28.13 -12.09 -8.06
C VAL A 66 27.73 -11.06 -7.02
N SER A 67 28.70 -10.44 -6.37
CA SER A 67 28.46 -9.42 -5.35
C SER A 67 28.13 -8.05 -5.97
N GLU A 68 27.34 -7.23 -5.27
CA GLU A 68 27.03 -5.85 -5.70
C GLU A 68 28.28 -5.01 -5.98
N PRO A 69 29.37 -5.05 -5.18
CA PRO A 69 30.59 -4.31 -5.51
C PRO A 69 31.21 -4.70 -6.86
N GLU A 70 31.08 -5.97 -7.28
CA GLU A 70 31.57 -6.42 -8.59
C GLU A 70 30.72 -5.87 -9.72
N ILE A 71 29.41 -5.72 -9.48
CA ILE A 71 28.46 -5.12 -10.44
C ILE A 71 28.70 -3.62 -10.52
N ALA A 72 28.80 -2.94 -9.37
CA ALA A 72 29.09 -1.51 -9.30
C ALA A 72 30.39 -1.14 -10.01
N LYS A 73 31.42 -1.96 -9.85
CA LYS A 73 32.69 -1.77 -10.57
C LYS A 73 32.54 -1.87 -12.09
N CYS A 74 31.72 -2.78 -12.59
CA CYS A 74 31.43 -2.87 -14.02
C CYS A 74 30.64 -1.66 -14.53
N ALA A 75 29.73 -1.12 -13.72
CA ALA A 75 28.97 0.08 -14.06
C ALA A 75 29.88 1.33 -14.09
N GLU A 76 30.73 1.49 -13.10
CA GLU A 76 31.70 2.58 -13.02
C GLU A 76 32.72 2.55 -14.18
N GLU A 77 33.30 1.37 -14.47
CA GLU A 77 34.22 1.20 -15.61
C GLU A 77 33.55 1.45 -16.97
N ALA A 78 32.25 1.21 -17.08
CA ALA A 78 31.46 1.51 -18.28
C ALA A 78 31.01 2.96 -18.37
N ASN A 79 31.14 3.75 -17.32
CA ASN A 79 30.46 5.04 -17.11
C ASN A 79 28.96 4.89 -17.38
N TYR A 80 28.39 3.80 -16.86
CA TYR A 80 27.00 3.41 -17.07
C TYR A 80 26.15 4.00 -15.97
N HIS A 81 25.40 5.01 -16.32
CA HIS A 81 24.34 5.55 -15.49
C HIS A 81 23.02 5.08 -16.13
N PRO A 82 22.24 4.24 -15.49
CA PRO A 82 21.10 3.57 -16.11
C PRO A 82 20.06 4.50 -16.74
N ASP A 83 20.02 5.80 -16.38
CA ASP A 83 18.79 6.56 -16.48
C ASP A 83 18.85 8.03 -16.90
N ASP A 84 19.95 8.59 -17.38
CA ASP A 84 19.99 10.03 -17.66
C ASP A 84 18.95 10.47 -18.71
N ASN A 85 18.74 9.73 -19.78
CA ASN A 85 17.74 10.06 -20.81
C ASN A 85 16.31 9.69 -20.39
N LEU A 86 16.13 8.63 -19.61
CA LEU A 86 14.84 8.22 -19.07
C LEU A 86 14.40 9.15 -17.93
N THR A 87 15.31 9.55 -17.06
CA THR A 87 15.07 10.48 -15.96
C THR A 87 14.64 11.85 -16.45
N GLU A 88 15.27 12.37 -17.53
CA GLU A 88 14.88 13.64 -18.11
C GLU A 88 13.52 13.58 -18.81
N ALA A 89 13.24 12.51 -19.55
CA ALA A 89 11.93 12.27 -20.15
C ALA A 89 10.83 12.08 -19.08
N TYR A 90 11.15 11.37 -18.00
CA TYR A 90 10.26 11.14 -16.87
C TYR A 90 9.92 12.45 -16.15
N SER A 91 10.91 13.29 -15.86
CA SER A 91 10.71 14.57 -15.18
C SER A 91 9.86 15.53 -16.00
N HIS A 92 10.02 15.50 -17.35
CA HIS A 92 9.22 16.33 -18.24
C HIS A 92 7.74 15.87 -18.30
N ILE A 93 7.51 14.57 -18.37
CA ILE A 93 6.17 13.99 -18.35
C ILE A 93 5.51 14.24 -16.99
N GLU A 94 6.24 14.02 -15.90
CA GLU A 94 5.75 14.28 -14.54
C GLU A 94 5.33 15.75 -14.36
N SER A 95 6.17 16.70 -14.80
CA SER A 95 5.85 18.13 -14.75
C SER A 95 4.59 18.48 -15.54
N THR A 96 4.37 17.81 -16.67
CA THR A 96 3.19 18.03 -17.52
C THR A 96 1.93 17.46 -16.84
N LEU A 97 2.01 16.24 -16.33
CA LEU A 97 0.89 15.60 -15.62
C LEU A 97 0.52 16.35 -14.34
N ARG A 98 1.52 16.87 -13.61
CA ARG A 98 1.30 17.69 -12.41
C ARG A 98 0.49 18.96 -12.73
N LYS A 99 0.83 19.66 -13.81
CA LYS A 99 0.07 20.84 -14.27
C LYS A 99 -1.37 20.51 -14.63
N VAL A 100 -1.60 19.32 -15.21
CA VAL A 100 -2.97 18.87 -15.50
C VAL A 100 -3.70 18.52 -14.21
N ALA A 101 -3.05 17.86 -13.26
CA ALA A 101 -3.64 17.50 -11.96
C ALA A 101 -3.99 18.74 -11.11
N GLU A 102 -3.18 19.79 -11.18
CA GLU A 102 -3.45 21.08 -10.52
C GLU A 102 -4.77 21.72 -11.01
N GLN A 103 -5.18 21.47 -12.25
CA GLN A 103 -6.48 21.94 -12.77
C GLN A 103 -7.69 21.25 -12.11
N PHE A 104 -7.46 20.10 -11.46
CA PHE A 104 -8.45 19.37 -10.68
C PHE A 104 -8.23 19.53 -9.15
N GLU A 105 -7.66 20.67 -8.75
CA GLU A 105 -7.41 21.03 -7.34
C GLU A 105 -6.53 20.02 -6.56
N ASN A 106 -5.73 19.23 -7.25
CA ASN A 106 -4.72 18.42 -6.58
C ASN A 106 -3.56 19.30 -6.13
N GLU A 107 -3.65 19.85 -4.94
CA GLU A 107 -2.63 20.70 -4.35
C GLU A 107 -1.49 19.93 -3.66
N ASN A 108 -1.43 18.59 -3.77
CA ASN A 108 -0.35 17.84 -3.15
C ASN A 108 0.99 18.06 -3.91
N PRO A 109 1.85 18.99 -3.48
CA PRO A 109 3.10 19.31 -4.17
C PRO A 109 4.13 18.16 -4.09
N ARG A 110 3.88 17.16 -3.24
CA ARG A 110 4.76 16.00 -3.02
C ARG A 110 4.29 14.74 -3.74
N ALA A 111 3.15 14.79 -4.45
CA ALA A 111 2.67 13.65 -5.23
C ALA A 111 3.69 13.24 -6.29
N ASN A 112 4.04 11.96 -6.34
CA ASN A 112 4.96 11.43 -7.35
C ASN A 112 4.24 11.17 -8.69
N PHE A 113 5.01 10.82 -9.75
CA PHE A 113 4.51 10.61 -11.10
C PHE A 113 3.31 9.65 -11.19
N ASP A 114 3.38 8.53 -10.48
CA ASP A 114 2.34 7.51 -10.58
C ASP A 114 1.12 7.87 -9.72
N GLU A 115 1.30 8.58 -8.63
CA GLU A 115 0.21 9.18 -7.86
C GLU A 115 -0.59 10.15 -8.71
N ILE A 116 0.11 11.02 -9.44
CA ILE A 116 -0.51 11.96 -10.36
C ILE A 116 -1.21 11.20 -11.50
N THR A 117 -0.57 10.16 -12.04
CA THR A 117 -1.15 9.34 -13.12
C THR A 117 -2.40 8.60 -12.64
N GLN A 118 -2.38 7.95 -11.47
CA GLN A 118 -3.54 7.27 -10.91
C GLN A 118 -4.67 8.25 -10.58
N PHE A 119 -4.33 9.42 -10.03
CA PHE A 119 -5.30 10.48 -9.81
C PHE A 119 -5.97 10.89 -11.12
N LEU A 120 -5.19 11.17 -12.15
CA LEU A 120 -5.72 11.57 -13.47
C LEU A 120 -6.50 10.44 -14.14
N GLU A 121 -6.09 9.17 -13.99
CA GLU A 121 -6.86 8.02 -14.47
C GLU A 121 -8.20 7.89 -13.73
N SER A 122 -8.21 8.08 -12.41
CA SER A 122 -9.45 8.10 -11.63
C SER A 122 -10.37 9.22 -12.11
N LYS A 123 -9.83 10.44 -12.23
CA LYS A 123 -10.61 11.59 -12.73
C LYS A 123 -11.07 11.40 -14.17
N ALA A 124 -10.30 10.77 -15.02
CA ALA A 124 -10.68 10.44 -16.40
C ALA A 124 -11.84 9.43 -16.45
N ARG A 125 -11.85 8.42 -15.57
CA ARG A 125 -12.98 7.48 -15.46
C ARG A 125 -14.24 8.18 -14.94
N GLU A 126 -14.11 8.98 -13.89
CA GLU A 126 -15.20 9.79 -13.35
C GLU A 126 -15.80 10.71 -14.44
N TYR A 127 -14.93 11.36 -15.20
CA TYR A 127 -15.31 12.21 -16.32
C TYR A 127 -16.02 11.44 -17.45
N ALA A 128 -15.53 10.25 -17.79
CA ALA A 128 -16.15 9.39 -18.80
C ALA A 128 -17.56 8.94 -18.37
N ASN A 129 -17.72 8.56 -17.11
CA ASN A 129 -19.01 8.20 -16.53
C ASN A 129 -19.96 9.40 -16.52
N LEU A 130 -19.48 10.58 -16.13
CA LEU A 130 -20.25 11.81 -16.13
C LEU A 130 -20.75 12.13 -17.55
N LYS A 131 -19.87 12.01 -18.55
CA LYS A 131 -20.25 12.24 -19.96
C LYS A 131 -21.30 11.25 -20.45
N GLN A 132 -21.19 9.98 -20.06
CA GLN A 132 -22.19 8.96 -20.37
C GLN A 132 -23.54 9.32 -19.74
N GLN A 133 -23.59 9.65 -18.46
CA GLN A 133 -24.80 10.06 -17.76
C GLN A 133 -25.45 11.30 -18.40
N MET A 134 -24.63 12.28 -18.79
CA MET A 134 -25.13 13.46 -19.49
C MET A 134 -25.80 13.11 -20.83
N ASN A 135 -25.22 12.19 -21.60
CA ASN A 135 -25.80 11.73 -22.86
C ASN A 135 -27.13 10.98 -22.64
N GLU A 136 -27.20 10.12 -21.62
CA GLU A 136 -28.44 9.41 -21.25
C GLU A 136 -29.55 10.38 -20.84
N ILE A 137 -29.20 11.45 -20.09
CA ILE A 137 -30.16 12.50 -19.73
C ILE A 137 -30.60 13.28 -20.97
N LEU A 138 -29.70 13.61 -21.89
CA LEU A 138 -30.00 14.30 -23.14
C LEU A 138 -30.98 13.51 -24.02
N GLU A 139 -30.74 12.20 -24.18
CA GLU A 139 -31.58 11.31 -24.97
C GLU A 139 -33.01 11.16 -24.39
N SER A 140 -33.15 11.30 -23.07
CA SER A 140 -34.40 11.14 -22.36
C SER A 140 -35.22 12.44 -22.21
N SER A 141 -34.74 13.62 -22.67
CA SER A 141 -35.26 14.90 -22.27
C SER A 141 -35.73 15.81 -23.42
N GLU A 142 -37.03 16.18 -23.43
CA GLU A 142 -37.58 17.22 -24.34
C GLU A 142 -37.61 18.63 -23.71
N GLY A 143 -37.71 18.77 -22.39
CA GLY A 143 -37.99 20.06 -21.72
C GLY A 143 -36.77 20.85 -21.20
N VAL A 144 -35.62 20.22 -20.93
CA VAL A 144 -34.41 20.87 -20.38
C VAL A 144 -33.18 20.67 -21.25
N SER A 145 -33.36 20.23 -22.48
CA SER A 145 -32.28 19.88 -23.40
C SER A 145 -31.22 20.98 -23.54
N ASN A 146 -31.63 22.25 -23.56
CA ASN A 146 -30.69 23.37 -23.71
C ASN A 146 -29.75 23.54 -22.50
N SER A 147 -30.26 23.44 -21.29
CA SER A 147 -29.42 23.56 -20.07
C SER A 147 -28.48 22.35 -19.91
N ILE A 148 -28.97 21.14 -20.21
CA ILE A 148 -28.17 19.92 -20.16
C ILE A 148 -27.14 19.93 -21.30
N GLN A 149 -27.47 20.39 -22.50
CA GLN A 149 -26.52 20.52 -23.59
C GLN A 149 -25.45 21.59 -23.29
N SER A 150 -25.82 22.67 -22.61
CA SER A 150 -24.85 23.65 -22.12
C SER A 150 -23.94 23.06 -21.04
N ALA A 151 -24.49 22.30 -20.11
CA ALA A 151 -23.70 21.59 -19.11
C ALA A 151 -22.72 20.60 -19.75
N SER A 152 -23.18 19.80 -20.74
CA SER A 152 -22.33 18.89 -21.50
C SER A 152 -21.15 19.62 -22.17
N SER A 153 -21.45 20.77 -22.82
CA SER A 153 -20.43 21.59 -23.46
C SER A 153 -19.41 22.15 -22.45
N GLN A 154 -19.84 22.50 -21.24
CA GLN A 154 -18.94 22.95 -20.18
C GLN A 154 -18.04 21.80 -19.66
N ILE A 155 -18.59 20.59 -19.52
CA ILE A 155 -17.82 19.41 -19.17
C ILE A 155 -16.77 19.11 -20.24
N GLU A 156 -17.10 19.23 -21.52
CA GLU A 156 -16.16 19.00 -22.64
C GLU A 156 -14.93 19.93 -22.63
N VAL A 157 -15.10 21.13 -22.11
CA VAL A 157 -13.99 22.10 -21.96
C VAL A 157 -13.34 22.06 -20.55
N GLY A 158 -13.75 21.13 -19.70
CA GLY A 158 -13.20 20.96 -18.35
C GLY A 158 -13.73 21.99 -17.33
N ASN A 159 -14.75 22.79 -17.67
CA ASN A 159 -15.35 23.75 -16.75
C ASN A 159 -16.47 23.10 -15.94
N ILE A 160 -16.09 22.36 -14.90
CA ILE A 160 -17.03 21.63 -14.04
C ILE A 160 -17.96 22.59 -13.28
N GLU A 161 -17.45 23.72 -12.79
CA GLU A 161 -18.25 24.74 -12.09
C GLU A 161 -19.37 25.32 -12.99
N GLY A 162 -19.01 25.64 -14.22
CA GLY A 162 -19.98 26.06 -15.23
C GLY A 162 -21.05 25.00 -15.52
N ALA A 163 -20.65 23.74 -15.63
CA ALA A 163 -21.54 22.60 -15.79
C ALA A 163 -22.52 22.47 -14.62
N MET A 164 -22.04 22.58 -13.38
CA MET A 164 -22.85 22.55 -12.17
C MET A 164 -23.92 23.67 -12.17
N GLY A 165 -23.56 24.88 -12.62
CA GLY A 165 -24.48 25.99 -12.77
C GLY A 165 -25.65 25.66 -13.72
N PHE A 166 -25.37 25.09 -14.90
CA PHE A 166 -26.36 24.66 -15.85
C PHE A 166 -27.21 23.48 -15.37
N LEU A 167 -26.63 22.52 -14.69
CA LEU A 167 -27.33 21.38 -14.09
C LEU A 167 -28.29 21.86 -12.98
N LYS A 168 -27.88 22.85 -12.19
CA LYS A 168 -28.76 23.47 -11.20
C LYS A 168 -29.96 24.14 -11.84
N ILE A 169 -29.74 24.89 -12.93
CA ILE A 169 -30.85 25.51 -13.69
C ILE A 169 -31.79 24.42 -14.23
N ALA A 170 -31.25 23.33 -14.77
CA ALA A 170 -32.06 22.22 -15.26
C ALA A 170 -32.88 21.56 -14.13
N GLU A 171 -32.27 21.35 -12.96
CA GLU A 171 -32.92 20.83 -11.75
C GLU A 171 -34.07 21.75 -11.30
N ASP A 172 -33.81 23.05 -11.17
CA ASP A 172 -34.81 24.04 -10.72
C ASP A 172 -35.99 24.17 -11.71
N THR A 173 -35.75 24.04 -13.02
CA THR A 173 -36.79 24.14 -14.06
C THR A 173 -37.72 22.92 -14.04
N GLN A 174 -37.23 21.74 -13.67
CA GLN A 174 -38.00 20.50 -13.63
C GLN A 174 -38.89 20.35 -12.39
N LEU A 175 -38.73 21.19 -11.37
CA LEU A 175 -39.54 21.16 -10.14
C LEU A 175 -41.07 21.33 -10.40
N GLN A 176 -41.44 21.74 -11.59
CA GLN A 176 -42.85 22.05 -11.92
C GLN A 176 -43.65 20.89 -12.54
N GLU A 177 -43.04 19.79 -12.94
CA GLU A 177 -43.74 18.69 -13.63
C GLU A 177 -43.76 17.38 -12.80
N LYS A 178 -44.94 16.84 -12.52
CA LYS A 178 -45.23 15.80 -11.52
C LYS A 178 -45.35 14.36 -12.05
N THR A 179 -44.61 13.91 -13.04
CA THR A 179 -44.69 12.52 -13.50
C THR A 179 -43.49 11.70 -13.01
N ILE A 180 -43.66 10.37 -12.84
CA ILE A 180 -42.59 9.44 -12.41
C ILE A 180 -41.34 9.58 -13.28
N LYS A 181 -41.52 9.71 -14.62
CA LYS A 181 -40.41 9.89 -15.57
C LYS A 181 -39.60 11.16 -15.29
N GLN A 182 -40.30 12.24 -14.90
CA GLN A 182 -39.70 13.54 -14.59
C GLN A 182 -38.96 13.50 -13.24
N ILE A 183 -39.50 12.78 -12.27
CA ILE A 183 -38.84 12.59 -10.96
C ILE A 183 -37.54 11.82 -11.10
N ARG A 184 -37.50 10.73 -11.88
CA ARG A 184 -36.24 10.00 -12.19
C ARG A 184 -35.22 10.90 -12.87
N LYS A 185 -35.66 11.72 -13.81
CA LYS A 185 -34.80 12.69 -14.49
C LYS A 185 -34.25 13.75 -13.54
N GLN A 186 -35.08 14.22 -12.61
CA GLN A 186 -34.66 15.17 -11.58
C GLN A 186 -33.62 14.54 -10.63
N ALA A 187 -33.80 13.27 -10.23
CA ALA A 187 -32.84 12.51 -9.49
C ALA A 187 -31.51 12.39 -10.27
N SER A 188 -31.56 12.03 -11.55
CA SER A 188 -30.37 11.93 -12.41
C SER A 188 -29.60 13.26 -12.53
N ILE A 189 -30.32 14.40 -12.62
CA ILE A 189 -29.68 15.71 -12.62
C ILE A 189 -28.97 16.00 -11.29
N SER A 190 -29.62 15.68 -10.16
CA SER A 190 -29.00 15.82 -8.83
C SER A 190 -27.75 14.94 -8.69
N ILE A 191 -27.82 13.69 -9.16
CA ILE A 191 -26.67 12.76 -9.16
C ILE A 191 -25.50 13.33 -9.97
N THR A 192 -25.81 13.77 -11.21
CA THR A 192 -24.80 14.35 -12.10
C THR A 192 -24.13 15.58 -11.47
N ARG A 193 -24.91 16.43 -10.79
CA ARG A 193 -24.37 17.55 -10.03
C ARG A 193 -23.52 17.10 -8.84
N GLY A 194 -23.95 16.05 -8.14
CA GLY A 194 -23.16 15.44 -7.07
C GLY A 194 -21.82 14.88 -7.57
N ASN A 195 -21.82 14.23 -8.75
CA ASN A 195 -20.58 13.74 -9.38
C ASN A 195 -19.65 14.90 -9.79
N CYS A 196 -20.20 16.03 -10.25
CA CYS A 196 -19.39 17.22 -10.49
C CYS A 196 -18.76 17.75 -9.19
N ALA A 197 -19.51 17.80 -8.09
CA ALA A 197 -19.01 18.19 -6.79
C ALA A 197 -17.92 17.22 -6.28
N PHE A 198 -18.12 15.92 -6.48
CA PHE A 198 -17.11 14.90 -6.15
C PHE A 198 -15.80 15.10 -6.96
N LEU A 199 -15.89 15.45 -8.24
CA LEU A 199 -14.72 15.79 -9.07
C LEU A 199 -13.96 17.02 -8.55
N GLN A 200 -14.66 17.95 -7.88
CA GLN A 200 -14.10 19.15 -7.25
C GLN A 200 -13.69 18.92 -5.78
N ASP A 201 -13.77 17.68 -5.30
CA ASP A 201 -13.55 17.29 -3.90
C ASP A 201 -14.49 18.01 -2.89
N ASP A 202 -15.62 18.61 -3.37
CA ASP A 202 -16.68 19.15 -2.51
C ASP A 202 -17.63 18.03 -2.06
N LEU A 203 -17.16 17.24 -1.08
CA LEU A 203 -17.93 16.11 -0.54
C LEU A 203 -19.23 16.53 0.14
N ALA A 204 -19.29 17.73 0.73
CA ALA A 204 -20.51 18.23 1.38
C ALA A 204 -21.61 18.47 0.36
N LEU A 205 -21.29 19.11 -0.76
CA LEU A 205 -22.26 19.34 -1.85
C LEU A 205 -22.58 18.03 -2.57
N CYS A 206 -21.60 17.14 -2.75
CA CYS A 206 -21.81 15.81 -3.31
C CYS A 206 -22.86 15.04 -2.49
N TYR A 207 -22.67 14.93 -1.18
CA TYR A 207 -23.60 14.29 -0.26
C TYR A 207 -25.01 14.88 -0.34
N GLN A 208 -25.14 16.22 -0.27
CA GLN A 208 -26.43 16.89 -0.37
C GLN A 208 -27.15 16.60 -1.70
N CYS A 209 -26.43 16.52 -2.80
CA CYS A 209 -26.99 16.20 -4.12
C CYS A 209 -27.51 14.76 -4.17
N TYR A 210 -26.77 13.80 -3.62
CA TYR A 210 -27.21 12.41 -3.55
C TYR A 210 -28.39 12.22 -2.59
N GLU A 211 -28.40 12.88 -1.43
CA GLU A 211 -29.57 12.90 -0.55
C GLU A 211 -30.81 13.42 -1.26
N ARG A 212 -30.70 14.50 -2.04
CA ARG A 212 -31.81 15.05 -2.83
C ARG A 212 -32.26 14.07 -3.89
N ALA A 213 -31.36 13.41 -4.60
CA ALA A 213 -31.71 12.37 -5.56
C ALA A 213 -32.45 11.21 -4.89
N ALA A 214 -31.95 10.74 -3.75
CA ALA A 214 -32.59 9.68 -2.96
C ALA A 214 -34.00 10.08 -2.50
N LEU A 215 -34.21 11.33 -2.08
CA LEU A 215 -35.51 11.84 -1.71
C LEU A 215 -36.51 11.80 -2.89
N TYR A 216 -36.04 12.07 -4.10
CA TYR A 216 -36.89 11.95 -5.30
C TYR A 216 -37.22 10.48 -5.59
N LEU A 217 -36.26 9.56 -5.47
CA LEU A 217 -36.44 8.15 -5.79
C LEU A 217 -37.17 7.37 -4.70
N SER A 218 -37.06 7.77 -3.42
CA SER A 218 -37.62 7.05 -2.28
C SER A 218 -39.12 6.79 -2.37
N HIS A 219 -39.85 7.61 -3.12
CA HIS A 219 -41.28 7.46 -3.32
C HIS A 219 -41.65 6.44 -4.41
N PHE A 220 -40.69 6.02 -5.26
CA PHE A 220 -40.99 5.24 -6.47
C PHE A 220 -40.09 4.04 -6.67
N ASP A 221 -38.79 4.15 -6.39
CA ASP A 221 -37.81 3.11 -6.65
C ASP A 221 -36.74 3.09 -5.57
N LYS A 222 -37.00 2.30 -4.52
CA LYS A 222 -36.10 2.17 -3.40
C LYS A 222 -34.82 1.42 -3.77
N LEU A 223 -34.90 0.47 -4.70
CA LEU A 223 -33.72 -0.28 -5.13
C LEU A 223 -32.73 0.63 -5.86
N GLU A 224 -33.21 1.50 -6.76
CA GLU A 224 -32.38 2.48 -7.44
C GLU A 224 -31.72 3.44 -6.44
N MET A 225 -32.44 3.87 -5.40
CA MET A 225 -31.90 4.70 -4.31
C MET A 225 -30.80 3.98 -3.52
N ILE A 226 -31.01 2.71 -3.17
CA ILE A 226 -30.02 1.89 -2.46
C ILE A 226 -28.74 1.75 -3.30
N THR A 227 -28.88 1.43 -4.59
CA THR A 227 -27.74 1.32 -5.52
C THR A 227 -26.93 2.62 -5.58
N LEU A 228 -27.60 3.77 -5.64
CA LEU A 228 -26.93 5.08 -5.65
C LEU A 228 -26.15 5.36 -4.38
N PHE A 229 -26.72 5.09 -3.20
CA PHE A 229 -26.02 5.27 -1.94
C PHE A 229 -24.85 4.30 -1.81
N GLU A 230 -25.01 3.07 -2.27
CA GLU A 230 -23.96 2.06 -2.30
C GLU A 230 -22.79 2.48 -3.21
N GLU A 231 -23.10 3.00 -4.41
CA GLU A 231 -22.08 3.50 -5.34
C GLU A 231 -21.31 4.69 -4.75
N LEU A 232 -22.01 5.69 -4.21
CA LEU A 232 -21.37 6.83 -3.58
C LEU A 232 -20.54 6.44 -2.36
N ALA A 233 -21.07 5.57 -1.50
CA ALA A 233 -20.35 5.06 -0.35
C ALA A 233 -19.05 4.35 -0.77
N GLY A 234 -19.10 3.56 -1.86
CA GLY A 234 -17.94 2.91 -2.44
C GLY A 234 -16.91 3.90 -2.97
N GLN A 235 -17.33 4.94 -3.67
CA GLN A 235 -16.44 6.00 -4.18
C GLN A 235 -15.74 6.75 -3.03
N ILE A 236 -16.48 7.12 -1.99
CA ILE A 236 -15.92 7.80 -0.80
C ILE A 236 -14.95 6.89 -0.05
N TYR A 237 -15.30 5.62 0.12
CA TYR A 237 -14.41 4.63 0.74
C TYR A 237 -13.09 4.48 -0.03
N GLU A 238 -13.13 4.30 -1.35
CA GLU A 238 -11.93 4.18 -2.18
C GLU A 238 -11.11 5.48 -2.22
N GLY A 239 -11.79 6.63 -2.24
CA GLY A 239 -11.14 7.93 -2.13
C GLY A 239 -10.39 8.08 -0.81
N SER A 240 -11.01 7.72 0.31
CA SER A 240 -10.40 7.81 1.64
C SER A 240 -9.25 6.82 1.86
N ARG A 241 -9.25 5.67 1.20
CA ARG A 241 -8.10 4.75 1.23
C ARG A 241 -6.85 5.33 0.57
N ARG A 242 -7.03 6.16 -0.45
CA ARG A 242 -5.95 6.70 -1.29
C ARG A 242 -5.44 8.05 -0.84
N SER A 243 -6.25 8.79 -0.12
CA SER A 243 -5.93 10.12 0.40
C SER A 243 -6.11 10.15 1.91
N ALA A 244 -5.39 11.02 2.60
CA ALA A 244 -5.54 11.23 4.05
C ALA A 244 -6.87 11.92 4.43
N TYR A 245 -7.96 11.71 3.69
CA TYR A 245 -9.25 12.35 3.95
C TYR A 245 -10.03 11.59 5.02
N PRO A 246 -10.42 12.23 6.13
CA PRO A 246 -11.12 11.60 7.25
C PRO A 246 -12.63 11.47 7.03
N HIS A 247 -13.11 11.21 5.80
CA HIS A 247 -14.54 11.23 5.49
C HIS A 247 -15.20 9.86 5.32
N VAL A 248 -14.54 8.78 5.75
CA VAL A 248 -15.11 7.41 5.72
C VAL A 248 -16.44 7.32 6.49
N TRP A 249 -16.64 8.14 7.49
CA TRP A 249 -17.90 8.20 8.23
C TRP A 249 -19.12 8.48 7.32
N ILE A 250 -18.95 9.25 6.23
CA ILE A 250 -20.03 9.49 5.25
C ILE A 250 -20.39 8.18 4.53
N SER A 251 -19.41 7.37 4.16
CA SER A 251 -19.65 6.05 3.58
C SER A 251 -20.44 5.15 4.54
N VAL A 252 -20.07 5.14 5.82
CA VAL A 252 -20.79 4.38 6.85
C VAL A 252 -22.23 4.87 7.00
N ASP A 253 -22.47 6.20 7.02
CA ASP A 253 -23.82 6.77 7.14
C ASP A 253 -24.71 6.41 5.94
N LEU A 254 -24.18 6.54 4.72
CA LEU A 254 -24.90 6.17 3.49
C LEU A 254 -25.30 4.69 3.47
N LEU A 255 -24.38 3.80 3.83
CA LEU A 255 -24.65 2.37 3.89
C LEU A 255 -25.66 2.01 5.00
N ASN A 256 -25.58 2.66 6.15
CA ASN A 256 -26.58 2.49 7.22
C ASN A 256 -27.99 2.94 6.78
N ARG A 257 -28.08 4.00 6.01
CA ARG A 257 -29.36 4.44 5.42
C ARG A 257 -29.93 3.41 4.45
N CYS A 258 -29.08 2.71 3.68
CA CYS A 258 -29.54 1.61 2.86
C CYS A 258 -30.25 0.55 3.69
N PHE A 259 -29.73 0.16 4.85
CA PHE A 259 -30.36 -0.84 5.72
C PHE A 259 -31.71 -0.38 6.27
N VAL A 260 -31.87 0.89 6.64
CA VAL A 260 -33.17 1.44 7.09
C VAL A 260 -34.23 1.33 5.98
N GLU A 261 -33.86 1.56 4.74
CA GLU A 261 -34.79 1.50 3.60
C GLU A 261 -35.10 0.05 3.18
N ILE A 262 -34.18 -0.87 3.43
CA ILE A 262 -34.33 -2.30 3.12
C ILE A 262 -35.41 -2.98 3.97
N GLU A 263 -35.61 -2.58 5.23
CA GLU A 263 -36.56 -3.22 6.14
C GLU A 263 -37.97 -3.42 5.56
N ASN A 264 -38.34 -2.64 4.52
CA ASN A 264 -39.64 -2.69 3.87
C ASN A 264 -39.57 -2.96 2.35
N THR A 265 -38.44 -3.52 1.86
CA THR A 265 -38.21 -3.72 0.42
C THR A 265 -37.70 -5.14 0.19
N GLU A 266 -38.31 -5.87 -0.74
CA GLU A 266 -37.76 -7.15 -1.18
C GLU A 266 -36.51 -6.88 -2.06
N ILE A 267 -35.35 -7.25 -1.56
CA ILE A 267 -34.08 -7.25 -2.30
C ILE A 267 -33.51 -8.66 -2.36
N CYS A 268 -32.73 -8.92 -3.40
CA CYS A 268 -32.07 -10.22 -3.51
C CYS A 268 -30.91 -10.32 -2.52
N ASP A 269 -30.66 -11.55 -2.06
CA ASP A 269 -29.62 -11.85 -1.06
C ASP A 269 -28.22 -11.42 -1.52
N ALA A 270 -27.95 -11.42 -2.83
CA ALA A 270 -26.67 -10.96 -3.38
C ALA A 270 -26.42 -9.47 -3.14
N VAL A 271 -27.44 -8.62 -3.36
CA VAL A 271 -27.35 -7.16 -3.07
C VAL A 271 -27.19 -6.93 -1.58
N LEU A 272 -27.95 -7.65 -0.76
CA LEU A 272 -27.86 -7.56 0.69
C LEU A 272 -26.47 -7.99 1.18
N ALA A 273 -25.90 -9.07 0.64
CA ALA A 273 -24.56 -9.53 0.96
C ALA A 273 -23.50 -8.47 0.59
N GLY A 274 -23.63 -7.86 -0.60
CA GLY A 274 -22.75 -6.79 -1.06
C GLY A 274 -22.79 -5.56 -0.12
N LEU A 275 -23.98 -5.15 0.30
CA LEU A 275 -24.15 -4.05 1.27
C LEU A 275 -23.49 -4.38 2.62
N HIS A 276 -23.71 -5.57 3.15
CA HIS A 276 -23.06 -6.02 4.38
C HIS A 276 -21.53 -6.00 4.24
N LEU A 277 -20.99 -6.51 3.12
CA LEU A 277 -19.56 -6.50 2.87
C LEU A 277 -19.00 -5.07 2.85
N LYS A 278 -19.59 -4.18 2.08
CA LYS A 278 -19.14 -2.78 1.97
C LYS A 278 -19.25 -2.03 3.30
N THR A 279 -20.32 -2.28 4.07
CA THR A 279 -20.49 -1.68 5.39
C THR A 279 -19.41 -2.15 6.36
N SER A 280 -19.10 -3.43 6.35
CA SER A 280 -18.00 -3.97 7.16
C SER A 280 -16.66 -3.32 6.80
N MET A 281 -16.35 -3.19 5.50
CA MET A 281 -15.14 -2.52 5.03
C MET A 281 -15.06 -1.06 5.47
N ALA A 282 -16.17 -0.32 5.33
CA ALA A 282 -16.23 1.09 5.72
C ALA A 282 -16.10 1.28 7.24
N LEU A 283 -16.79 0.47 8.05
CA LEU A 283 -16.69 0.49 9.51
C LEU A 283 -15.27 0.19 9.99
N ARG A 284 -14.62 -0.80 9.39
CA ARG A 284 -13.25 -1.17 9.72
C ARG A 284 -12.28 -0.04 9.41
N GLN A 285 -12.41 0.61 8.26
CA GLN A 285 -11.58 1.77 7.91
C GLN A 285 -11.87 2.96 8.82
N HIS A 286 -13.14 3.27 9.09
CA HIS A 286 -13.55 4.34 9.99
C HIS A 286 -13.04 4.13 11.41
N SER A 287 -12.92 2.88 11.86
CA SER A 287 -12.45 2.55 13.21
C SER A 287 -11.04 3.10 13.52
N ILE A 288 -10.23 3.35 12.50
CA ILE A 288 -8.84 3.83 12.67
C ILE A 288 -8.82 5.21 13.34
N ASP A 289 -9.78 6.08 12.98
CA ASP A 289 -9.85 7.48 13.43
C ASP A 289 -10.63 7.65 14.75
N LEU A 290 -11.16 6.57 15.30
CA LEU A 290 -12.01 6.59 16.50
C LEU A 290 -11.20 6.38 17.78
N ASN A 291 -11.73 6.90 18.91
CA ASN A 291 -11.20 6.59 20.23
C ASN A 291 -11.38 5.08 20.57
N ALA A 292 -10.74 4.60 21.63
CA ALA A 292 -10.67 3.16 21.94
C ALA A 292 -12.05 2.50 22.09
N GLU A 293 -13.02 3.15 22.73
CA GLU A 293 -14.35 2.60 22.97
C GLU A 293 -15.19 2.56 21.68
N GLU A 294 -15.17 3.66 20.92
CA GLU A 294 -15.86 3.75 19.64
C GLU A 294 -15.24 2.81 18.60
N ARG A 295 -13.90 2.71 18.58
CA ARG A 295 -13.17 1.76 17.73
C ARG A 295 -13.58 0.33 18.00
N PHE A 296 -13.67 -0.07 19.28
CA PHE A 296 -14.10 -1.41 19.65
C PHE A 296 -15.50 -1.70 19.09
N ARG A 297 -16.48 -0.80 19.29
CA ARG A 297 -17.85 -0.94 18.77
C ARG A 297 -17.89 -1.01 17.23
N ALA A 298 -17.11 -0.18 16.57
CA ALA A 298 -17.05 -0.17 15.10
C ALA A 298 -16.49 -1.50 14.56
N VAL A 299 -15.45 -2.06 15.20
CA VAL A 299 -14.88 -3.35 14.82
C VAL A 299 -15.86 -4.51 15.11
N GLU A 300 -16.57 -4.50 16.23
CA GLU A 300 -17.62 -5.51 16.50
C GLU A 300 -18.73 -5.44 15.45
N SER A 301 -19.22 -4.24 15.14
CA SER A 301 -20.22 -4.04 14.08
C SER A 301 -19.72 -4.48 12.70
N SER A 302 -18.46 -4.22 12.40
CA SER A 302 -17.81 -4.73 11.18
C SER A 302 -17.82 -6.26 11.11
N ILE A 303 -17.53 -6.96 12.23
CA ILE A 303 -17.58 -8.42 12.31
C ILE A 303 -18.98 -8.93 12.03
N ASP A 304 -20.01 -8.31 12.62
CA ASP A 304 -21.40 -8.74 12.45
C ASP A 304 -21.85 -8.59 10.98
N HIS A 305 -21.54 -7.47 10.37
CA HIS A 305 -21.82 -7.27 8.94
C HIS A 305 -21.03 -8.25 8.06
N ALA A 306 -19.75 -8.48 8.33
CA ALA A 306 -18.95 -9.44 7.55
C ALA A 306 -19.48 -10.88 7.71
N ARG A 307 -19.96 -11.28 8.89
CA ARG A 307 -20.58 -12.60 9.11
C ARG A 307 -21.83 -12.79 8.26
N GLU A 308 -22.72 -11.78 8.23
CA GLU A 308 -23.92 -11.86 7.38
C GLU A 308 -23.53 -11.88 5.89
N ALA A 309 -22.53 -11.12 5.45
CA ALA A 309 -22.04 -11.20 4.09
C ALA A 309 -21.52 -12.61 3.74
N VAL A 310 -20.68 -13.21 4.60
CA VAL A 310 -20.16 -14.58 4.42
C VAL A 310 -21.29 -15.60 4.37
N LYS A 311 -22.30 -15.48 5.25
CA LYS A 311 -23.45 -16.36 5.29
C LYS A 311 -24.29 -16.27 4.01
N LEU A 312 -24.57 -15.06 3.52
CA LEU A 312 -25.38 -14.84 2.33
C LEU A 312 -24.63 -15.29 1.07
N PHE A 313 -23.37 -14.86 0.89
CA PHE A 313 -22.56 -15.32 -0.27
C PHE A 313 -22.33 -16.83 -0.25
N GLY A 314 -22.25 -17.48 0.91
CA GLY A 314 -22.10 -18.92 1.03
C GLY A 314 -23.33 -19.74 0.60
N GLN A 315 -24.46 -19.10 0.33
CA GLN A 315 -25.68 -19.75 -0.17
C GLN A 315 -25.71 -19.84 -1.71
N PHE A 316 -24.84 -19.13 -2.40
CA PHE A 316 -24.74 -19.12 -3.86
C PHE A 316 -23.68 -20.12 -4.33
N GLU A 317 -24.09 -21.19 -5.01
CA GLU A 317 -23.18 -22.26 -5.44
C GLU A 317 -22.32 -21.91 -6.67
N ASP A 318 -22.77 -21.05 -7.58
CA ASP A 318 -22.15 -20.86 -8.90
C ASP A 318 -21.59 -19.46 -9.24
N ASP A 319 -22.08 -18.37 -8.65
CA ASP A 319 -21.69 -17.00 -9.03
C ASP A 319 -20.80 -16.28 -8.01
N SER A 320 -20.62 -16.86 -6.83
CA SER A 320 -19.99 -16.21 -5.68
C SER A 320 -18.49 -16.48 -5.49
N GLU A 321 -17.81 -17.07 -6.48
CA GLU A 321 -16.38 -17.40 -6.36
C GLU A 321 -15.50 -16.21 -5.96
N TYR A 322 -15.94 -14.98 -6.25
CA TYR A 322 -15.22 -13.75 -5.90
C TYR A 322 -15.66 -13.12 -4.58
N ASP A 323 -16.95 -13.11 -4.33
CA ASP A 323 -17.52 -12.30 -3.26
C ASP A 323 -17.37 -12.98 -1.89
N LEU A 324 -17.54 -14.32 -1.85
CA LEU A 324 -17.34 -15.07 -0.62
C LEU A 324 -15.91 -14.99 -0.08
N PRO A 325 -14.84 -15.20 -0.86
CA PRO A 325 -13.47 -15.00 -0.39
C PRO A 325 -13.20 -13.56 0.06
N SER A 326 -13.76 -12.56 -0.63
CA SER A 326 -13.65 -11.15 -0.23
C SER A 326 -14.28 -10.91 1.14
N ALA A 327 -15.49 -11.44 1.38
CA ALA A 327 -16.16 -11.34 2.66
C ALA A 327 -15.40 -12.08 3.78
N GLN A 328 -14.83 -13.24 3.48
CA GLN A 328 -13.98 -13.99 4.41
C GLN A 328 -12.71 -13.22 4.79
N VAL A 329 -12.06 -12.54 3.83
CA VAL A 329 -10.91 -11.67 4.12
C VAL A 329 -11.30 -10.52 5.03
N VAL A 330 -12.42 -9.84 4.77
CA VAL A 330 -12.88 -8.72 5.59
C VAL A 330 -13.23 -9.19 7.00
N LEU A 331 -13.94 -10.30 7.13
CA LEU A 331 -14.28 -10.91 8.43
C LEU A 331 -13.02 -11.26 9.23
N ALA A 332 -12.07 -11.95 8.62
CA ALA A 332 -10.84 -12.34 9.27
C ALA A 332 -9.99 -11.13 9.69
N ASN A 333 -9.88 -10.13 8.82
CA ASN A 333 -9.15 -8.91 9.13
C ASN A 333 -9.81 -8.11 10.27
N SER A 334 -11.15 -8.13 10.38
CA SER A 334 -11.86 -7.54 11.52
C SER A 334 -11.57 -8.29 12.83
N PHE A 335 -11.44 -9.63 12.81
CA PHE A 335 -10.97 -10.39 13.96
C PHE A 335 -9.51 -10.07 14.34
N VAL A 336 -8.64 -9.85 13.35
CA VAL A 336 -7.26 -9.40 13.60
C VAL A 336 -7.26 -8.04 14.30
N ASP A 337 -8.12 -7.11 13.87
CA ASP A 337 -8.25 -5.80 14.51
C ASP A 337 -8.83 -5.91 15.92
N LEU A 338 -9.85 -6.78 16.13
CA LEU A 338 -10.40 -7.06 17.46
C LEU A 338 -9.33 -7.64 18.41
N SER A 339 -8.47 -8.53 17.92
CA SER A 339 -7.37 -9.08 18.72
C SER A 339 -6.36 -8.02 19.18
N ARG A 340 -6.22 -6.93 18.43
CA ARG A 340 -5.37 -5.79 18.82
C ARG A 340 -5.98 -4.99 19.96
N LEU A 341 -7.31 -4.91 20.00
CA LEU A 341 -8.03 -4.14 21.00
C LEU A 341 -8.22 -4.91 22.30
N THR A 342 -8.47 -6.23 22.21
CA THR A 342 -8.80 -7.08 23.36
C THR A 342 -7.59 -7.82 23.94
N LEU A 343 -6.49 -7.92 23.18
CA LEU A 343 -5.34 -8.79 23.47
C LEU A 343 -5.73 -10.28 23.60
N ASP A 344 -6.88 -10.68 23.06
CA ASP A 344 -7.35 -12.05 23.04
C ASP A 344 -6.82 -12.79 21.80
N HIS A 345 -6.02 -13.82 22.05
CA HIS A 345 -5.38 -14.63 21.02
C HIS A 345 -6.38 -15.50 20.24
N SER A 346 -7.53 -15.83 20.81
CA SER A 346 -8.55 -16.66 20.14
C SER A 346 -9.09 -16.04 18.85
N HIS A 347 -9.12 -14.72 18.78
CA HIS A 347 -9.56 -13.99 17.58
C HIS A 347 -8.60 -14.17 16.40
N ILE A 348 -7.30 -14.27 16.66
CA ILE A 348 -6.30 -14.56 15.61
C ILE A 348 -6.46 -15.99 15.09
N ASP A 349 -6.74 -16.95 15.99
CA ASP A 349 -6.95 -18.34 15.57
C ASP A 349 -8.18 -18.46 14.68
N THR A 350 -9.27 -17.77 15.03
CA THR A 350 -10.47 -17.67 14.20
C THR A 350 -10.18 -17.04 12.83
N ALA A 351 -9.40 -15.98 12.79
CA ALA A 351 -9.00 -15.33 11.52
C ALA A 351 -8.19 -16.29 10.63
N ILE A 352 -7.23 -17.03 11.22
CA ILE A 352 -6.41 -18.01 10.49
C ILE A 352 -7.27 -19.15 9.94
N GLU A 353 -8.24 -19.65 10.72
CA GLU A 353 -9.16 -20.71 10.28
C GLU A 353 -9.98 -20.28 9.06
N ILE A 354 -10.61 -19.10 9.13
CA ILE A 354 -11.40 -18.54 8.02
C ILE A 354 -10.56 -18.35 6.76
N LEU A 355 -9.36 -17.79 6.90
CA LEU A 355 -8.48 -17.52 5.76
C LEU A 355 -7.85 -18.79 5.19
N SER A 356 -7.57 -19.80 6.04
CA SER A 356 -7.06 -21.09 5.55
C SER A 356 -8.10 -21.81 4.70
N ASP A 357 -9.36 -21.80 5.10
CA ASP A 357 -10.45 -22.36 4.31
C ASP A 357 -10.60 -21.65 2.95
N ALA A 358 -10.55 -20.32 2.94
CA ALA A 358 -10.59 -19.55 1.69
C ALA A 358 -9.37 -19.82 0.80
N TYR A 359 -8.18 -19.88 1.40
CA TYR A 359 -6.92 -20.14 0.69
C TYR A 359 -6.93 -21.54 0.04
N ASP A 360 -7.27 -22.58 0.80
CA ASP A 360 -7.25 -23.96 0.33
C ASP A 360 -8.27 -24.18 -0.82
N ARG A 361 -9.43 -23.51 -0.75
CA ARG A 361 -10.44 -23.57 -1.85
C ARG A 361 -9.94 -22.90 -3.12
N LEU A 362 -9.35 -21.71 -3.02
CA LEU A 362 -8.83 -20.99 -4.18
C LEU A 362 -7.60 -21.68 -4.78
N GLU A 363 -6.72 -22.26 -3.96
CA GLU A 363 -5.56 -23.02 -4.41
C GLU A 363 -5.98 -24.28 -5.19
N GLN A 364 -6.97 -25.04 -4.68
CA GLN A 364 -7.51 -26.23 -5.36
C GLN A 364 -8.16 -25.89 -6.70
N ALA A 365 -8.80 -24.74 -6.81
CA ALA A 365 -9.38 -24.25 -8.06
C ALA A 365 -8.32 -23.82 -9.08
N ARG A 366 -7.01 -23.87 -8.75
CA ARG A 366 -5.88 -23.39 -9.57
C ARG A 366 -6.11 -21.97 -10.08
N ASN A 367 -6.63 -21.14 -9.23
CA ASN A 367 -7.15 -19.83 -9.62
C ASN A 367 -6.06 -18.78 -9.38
N SER A 368 -5.43 -18.28 -10.44
CA SER A 368 -4.49 -17.15 -10.42
C SER A 368 -5.20 -15.78 -10.36
N ARG A 369 -6.40 -15.73 -9.79
CA ARG A 369 -7.21 -14.50 -9.74
C ARG A 369 -6.66 -13.52 -8.71
N PRO A 370 -6.85 -12.20 -8.88
CA PRO A 370 -6.37 -11.18 -7.94
C PRO A 370 -6.77 -11.46 -6.49
N ILE A 371 -8.00 -11.95 -6.24
CA ILE A 371 -8.49 -12.27 -4.89
C ILE A 371 -7.60 -13.26 -4.13
N PHE A 372 -6.95 -14.20 -4.83
CA PHE A 372 -6.03 -15.15 -4.20
C PHE A 372 -4.86 -14.45 -3.52
N SER A 373 -4.30 -13.39 -4.14
CA SER A 373 -3.20 -12.63 -3.53
C SER A 373 -3.63 -11.96 -2.22
N TYR A 374 -4.85 -11.43 -2.16
CA TYR A 374 -5.40 -10.81 -0.95
C TYR A 374 -5.66 -11.83 0.16
N VAL A 375 -6.26 -12.98 -0.17
CA VAL A 375 -6.48 -14.07 0.80
C VAL A 375 -5.16 -14.57 1.35
N ALA A 376 -4.20 -14.87 0.48
CA ALA A 376 -2.88 -15.35 0.86
C ALA A 376 -2.13 -14.31 1.73
N ASN A 377 -2.15 -13.03 1.33
CA ASN A 377 -1.51 -11.98 2.10
C ASN A 377 -2.13 -11.82 3.49
N SER A 378 -3.46 -11.82 3.59
CA SER A 378 -4.17 -11.72 4.88
C SER A 378 -3.92 -12.94 5.77
N LEU A 379 -3.88 -14.16 5.20
CA LEU A 379 -3.54 -15.37 5.92
C LEU A 379 -2.11 -15.30 6.49
N GLY A 380 -1.15 -14.94 5.65
CA GLY A 380 0.24 -14.79 6.06
C GLY A 380 0.40 -13.74 7.16
N ALA A 381 -0.30 -12.61 7.06
CA ALA A 381 -0.27 -11.53 8.05
C ALA A 381 -0.88 -11.98 9.40
N ALA A 382 -1.98 -12.72 9.39
CA ALA A 382 -2.58 -13.28 10.60
C ALA A 382 -1.64 -14.31 11.27
N MET A 383 -1.00 -15.19 10.47
CA MET A 383 0.00 -16.15 10.98
C MET A 383 1.22 -15.45 11.57
N LEU A 384 1.75 -14.42 10.90
CA LEU A 384 2.87 -13.62 11.40
C LEU A 384 2.51 -12.93 12.72
N ARG A 385 1.30 -12.37 12.81
CA ARG A 385 0.83 -11.75 14.05
C ARG A 385 0.70 -12.76 15.18
N LYS A 386 0.08 -13.92 14.94
CA LYS A 386 0.01 -15.00 15.94
C LYS A 386 1.38 -15.32 16.52
N SER A 387 2.35 -15.37 15.65
CA SER A 387 3.73 -15.60 15.97
C SER A 387 4.33 -14.54 16.90
N ASN A 388 4.09 -13.26 16.59
CA ASN A 388 4.62 -12.15 17.38
C ASN A 388 3.93 -12.00 18.75
N MET A 389 2.69 -12.50 18.92
CA MET A 389 1.96 -12.46 20.19
C MET A 389 2.44 -13.50 21.20
N HIS A 390 2.88 -14.66 20.74
CA HIS A 390 3.49 -15.67 21.59
C HIS A 390 4.99 -15.38 21.65
N GLN A 391 5.48 -14.75 22.69
CA GLN A 391 6.91 -14.47 22.95
C GLN A 391 7.82 -15.73 22.91
N GLU A 392 7.27 -16.88 22.64
CA GLU A 392 7.96 -18.13 22.36
C GLU A 392 8.40 -18.16 20.90
N HIS A 393 9.62 -18.59 20.67
CA HIS A 393 10.23 -18.75 19.34
C HIS A 393 9.24 -19.39 18.35
N LEU A 394 9.00 -18.71 17.25
CA LEU A 394 8.19 -19.19 16.12
C LEU A 394 8.51 -20.66 15.82
N SER A 395 7.49 -21.51 15.79
CA SER A 395 7.68 -22.88 15.32
C SER A 395 8.24 -22.79 13.89
N PRO A 396 9.33 -23.51 13.57
CA PRO A 396 9.92 -23.51 12.23
C PRO A 396 8.92 -23.84 11.13
N GLU A 397 7.95 -24.71 11.43
CA GLU A 397 6.87 -25.09 10.53
C GLU A 397 5.92 -23.92 10.23
N LEU A 398 5.50 -23.16 11.25
CA LEU A 398 4.64 -22.00 11.08
C LEU A 398 5.34 -20.93 10.24
N MET A 399 6.61 -20.66 10.53
CA MET A 399 7.44 -19.73 9.76
C MET A 399 7.57 -20.14 8.29
N LYS A 400 7.82 -21.43 8.05
CA LYS A 400 7.93 -21.97 6.71
C LYS A 400 6.62 -21.79 5.94
N ARG A 401 5.49 -22.19 6.55
CA ARG A 401 4.16 -22.04 5.93
C ARG A 401 3.82 -20.57 5.67
N THR A 402 4.07 -19.69 6.62
CA THR A 402 3.82 -18.24 6.46
C THR A 402 4.61 -17.68 5.27
N ARG A 403 5.87 -18.07 5.12
CA ARG A 403 6.69 -17.68 3.98
C ARG A 403 6.15 -18.23 2.65
N GLU A 404 5.73 -19.50 2.62
CA GLU A 404 5.13 -20.12 1.43
C GLU A 404 3.86 -19.38 1.01
N VAL A 405 2.99 -19.05 1.96
CA VAL A 405 1.74 -18.30 1.71
C VAL A 405 2.03 -16.90 1.16
N PHE A 406 2.95 -16.14 1.74
CA PHE A 406 3.32 -14.83 1.21
C PHE A 406 4.01 -14.92 -0.16
N SER A 407 4.81 -15.96 -0.40
CA SER A 407 5.41 -16.19 -1.71
C SER A 407 4.36 -16.49 -2.78
N ALA A 408 3.31 -17.23 -2.43
CA ALA A 408 2.18 -17.49 -3.31
C ALA A 408 1.40 -16.19 -3.62
N SER A 409 1.20 -15.33 -2.60
CA SER A 409 0.60 -14.01 -2.78
C SER A 409 1.44 -13.14 -3.73
N GLU A 410 2.75 -13.06 -3.51
CA GLU A 410 3.66 -12.27 -4.36
C GLU A 410 3.65 -12.73 -5.82
N ILE A 411 3.67 -14.04 -6.05
CA ILE A 411 3.63 -14.62 -7.40
C ILE A 411 2.31 -14.25 -8.09
N CYS A 412 1.18 -14.47 -7.42
CA CYS A 412 -0.14 -14.18 -7.96
C CYS A 412 -0.31 -12.66 -8.23
N ALA A 413 0.10 -11.81 -7.31
CA ALA A 413 0.04 -10.35 -7.49
C ALA A 413 0.88 -9.89 -8.70
N ARG A 414 2.05 -10.49 -8.89
CA ARG A 414 2.92 -10.21 -10.04
C ARG A 414 2.31 -10.66 -11.37
N GLU A 415 1.68 -11.82 -11.39
CA GLU A 415 1.01 -12.36 -12.60
C GLU A 415 -0.20 -11.50 -13.00
N ASN A 416 -0.91 -10.94 -12.03
CA ASN A 416 -2.08 -10.08 -12.25
C ASN A 416 -1.75 -8.59 -12.35
N PHE A 417 -0.47 -8.19 -12.26
CA PHE A 417 -0.03 -6.79 -12.24
C PHE A 417 -0.66 -5.97 -11.11
N ASP A 418 -1.00 -6.63 -9.99
CA ASP A 418 -1.54 -5.99 -8.80
C ASP A 418 -0.40 -5.45 -7.93
N ILE A 419 -0.12 -4.17 -8.09
CA ILE A 419 1.01 -3.50 -7.42
C ILE A 419 0.78 -3.41 -5.90
N GLU A 420 -0.44 -3.14 -5.44
CA GLU A 420 -0.74 -3.01 -4.01
C GLU A 420 -0.54 -4.35 -3.29
N ALA A 421 -1.08 -5.43 -3.85
CA ALA A 421 -0.88 -6.77 -3.30
C ALA A 421 0.59 -7.21 -3.37
N LEU A 422 1.30 -6.85 -4.44
CA LEU A 422 2.73 -7.15 -4.61
C LEU A 422 3.58 -6.46 -3.54
N ILE A 423 3.33 -5.17 -3.28
CA ILE A 423 4.01 -4.42 -2.23
C ILE A 423 3.75 -5.06 -0.87
N SER A 424 2.48 -5.29 -0.53
CA SER A 424 2.09 -5.86 0.76
C SER A 424 2.73 -7.23 1.00
N ALA A 425 2.70 -8.13 0.02
CA ALA A 425 3.33 -9.45 0.12
C ALA A 425 4.86 -9.36 0.25
N SER A 426 5.50 -8.47 -0.49
CA SER A 426 6.95 -8.28 -0.45
C SER A 426 7.43 -7.68 0.88
N ILE A 427 6.69 -6.72 1.45
CA ILE A 427 6.99 -6.19 2.80
C ILE A 427 6.88 -7.30 3.83
N ASN A 428 5.80 -8.07 3.81
CA ASN A 428 5.60 -9.16 4.75
C ASN A 428 6.66 -10.27 4.63
N LEU A 429 7.11 -10.58 3.40
CA LEU A 429 8.24 -11.49 3.18
C LEU A 429 9.54 -10.93 3.78
N GLY A 430 9.79 -9.64 3.60
CA GLY A 430 10.94 -8.97 4.23
C GLY A 430 10.90 -9.08 5.76
N GLN A 431 9.75 -8.85 6.37
CA GLN A 431 9.56 -8.99 7.83
C GLN A 431 9.81 -10.42 8.31
N ILE A 432 9.36 -11.44 7.55
CA ILE A 432 9.61 -12.84 7.89
C ILE A 432 11.10 -13.16 7.81
N PHE A 433 11.79 -12.75 6.75
CA PHE A 433 13.23 -12.97 6.65
C PHE A 433 13.98 -12.30 7.79
N PHE A 434 13.57 -11.10 8.16
CA PHE A 434 14.16 -10.40 9.31
C PHE A 434 13.90 -11.14 10.63
N SER A 435 12.67 -11.55 10.91
CA SER A 435 12.33 -12.32 12.11
C SER A 435 13.07 -13.65 12.17
N GLN A 436 13.23 -14.34 11.04
CA GLN A 436 14.04 -15.57 10.96
C GLN A 436 15.51 -15.30 11.22
N SER A 437 16.03 -14.13 10.79
CA SER A 437 17.41 -13.76 11.07
C SER A 437 17.67 -13.54 12.55
N GLN A 438 16.69 -12.98 13.27
CA GLN A 438 16.77 -12.76 14.72
C GLN A 438 16.64 -14.05 15.52
N ALA A 439 15.90 -15.03 15.01
CA ALA A 439 15.77 -16.36 15.63
C ALA A 439 16.96 -17.30 15.33
N SER A 440 17.82 -16.94 14.38
CA SER A 440 19.02 -17.69 14.04
C SER A 440 20.17 -17.33 14.99
N GLU A 441 21.22 -18.18 15.07
CA GLU A 441 22.43 -17.81 15.79
C GLU A 441 22.99 -16.48 15.25
N GLU A 442 23.24 -15.53 16.14
CA GLU A 442 23.47 -14.10 15.85
C GLU A 442 24.52 -13.84 14.76
N ASN A 443 25.59 -14.59 14.73
CA ASN A 443 26.73 -14.44 13.79
C ASN A 443 26.76 -15.55 12.72
N SER A 444 25.66 -16.28 12.53
CA SER A 444 25.60 -17.31 11.50
C SER A 444 25.52 -16.71 10.09
N GLN A 445 26.16 -17.36 9.12
CA GLN A 445 25.99 -16.99 7.69
C GLN A 445 24.53 -17.01 7.26
N ASN A 446 23.71 -17.86 7.88
CA ASN A 446 22.28 -17.92 7.62
C ASN A 446 21.54 -16.64 8.10
N ALA A 447 21.87 -16.14 9.29
CA ALA A 447 21.30 -14.90 9.80
C ALA A 447 21.67 -13.70 8.91
N GLU A 448 22.92 -13.61 8.48
CA GLU A 448 23.38 -12.59 7.54
C GLU A 448 22.63 -12.67 6.21
N PHE A 449 22.55 -13.85 5.62
CA PHE A 449 21.82 -14.07 4.36
C PHE A 449 20.33 -13.65 4.46
N LEU A 450 19.67 -14.01 5.56
CA LEU A 450 18.27 -13.65 5.80
C LEU A 450 18.08 -12.13 5.94
N ARG A 451 19.01 -11.41 6.61
CA ARG A 451 18.98 -9.94 6.68
C ARG A 451 19.15 -9.33 5.29
N LEU A 452 20.04 -9.83 4.47
CA LEU A 452 20.24 -9.35 3.10
C LEU A 452 19.01 -9.61 2.22
N LEU A 453 18.33 -10.75 2.39
CA LEU A 453 17.06 -11.00 1.71
C LEU A 453 15.98 -10.01 2.14
N ALA A 454 15.88 -9.69 3.43
CA ALA A 454 14.94 -8.71 3.94
C ALA A 454 15.22 -7.30 3.36
N ILE A 455 16.47 -6.86 3.37
CA ILE A 455 16.92 -5.60 2.77
C ILE A 455 16.57 -5.56 1.29
N SER A 456 16.83 -6.64 0.56
CA SER A 456 16.52 -6.74 -0.88
C SER A 456 15.01 -6.60 -1.13
N LYS A 457 14.16 -7.27 -0.32
CA LYS A 457 12.70 -7.17 -0.46
C LYS A 457 12.20 -5.75 -0.20
N PHE A 458 12.66 -5.11 0.87
CA PHE A 458 12.26 -3.76 1.20
C PHE A 458 12.76 -2.73 0.15
N THR A 459 13.98 -2.88 -0.35
CA THR A 459 14.51 -1.99 -1.41
C THR A 459 13.74 -2.16 -2.73
N GLN A 460 13.35 -3.39 -3.10
CA GLN A 460 12.48 -3.60 -4.26
C GLN A 460 11.12 -2.93 -4.11
N CYS A 461 10.56 -2.92 -2.91
CA CYS A 461 9.31 -2.23 -2.65
C CYS A 461 9.40 -0.71 -2.84
N GLN A 462 10.53 -0.08 -2.52
CA GLN A 462 10.72 1.36 -2.72
C GLN A 462 10.52 1.76 -4.19
N GLU A 463 10.95 0.94 -5.15
CA GLU A 463 10.73 1.18 -6.58
C GLU A 463 9.25 1.13 -6.97
N PHE A 464 8.44 0.35 -6.24
CA PHE A 464 7.00 0.25 -6.49
C PHE A 464 6.22 1.36 -5.77
N PHE A 465 6.67 1.81 -4.60
CA PHE A 465 6.05 2.91 -3.87
C PHE A 465 6.19 4.26 -4.56
N SER A 466 7.19 4.44 -5.43
CA SER A 466 7.19 5.58 -6.34
C SER A 466 5.93 5.64 -7.21
N LYS A 467 5.12 4.58 -7.20
CA LYS A 467 3.95 4.33 -8.05
C LYS A 467 2.62 4.28 -7.30
N THR A 468 2.60 4.44 -5.98
CA THR A 468 1.38 4.31 -5.18
C THR A 468 1.22 5.45 -4.19
N ARG A 469 -0.04 5.82 -3.88
CA ARG A 469 -0.37 6.86 -2.90
C ARG A 469 -0.56 6.29 -1.51
N LEU A 470 0.48 5.73 -0.93
CA LEU A 470 0.35 5.13 0.39
C LEU A 470 1.46 5.65 1.32
N PRO A 471 1.42 6.95 1.71
CA PRO A 471 2.49 7.59 2.49
C PRO A 471 2.76 6.87 3.81
N TYR A 472 1.73 6.38 4.50
CA TYR A 472 1.90 5.61 5.74
C TYR A 472 2.57 4.26 5.51
N GLN A 473 2.25 3.57 4.42
CA GLN A 473 2.92 2.31 4.07
C GLN A 473 4.37 2.54 3.63
N LEU A 474 4.64 3.65 2.97
CA LEU A 474 6.00 4.05 2.62
C LEU A 474 6.82 4.38 3.88
N ALA A 475 6.23 5.10 4.84
CA ALA A 475 6.84 5.36 6.13
C ALA A 475 7.17 4.07 6.89
N GLU A 476 6.23 3.11 6.90
CA GLU A 476 6.43 1.78 7.48
C GLU A 476 7.56 1.02 6.79
N LEU A 477 7.60 1.04 5.46
CA LEU A 477 8.66 0.41 4.69
C LEU A 477 10.05 0.98 5.04
N HIS A 478 10.16 2.30 5.09
CA HIS A 478 11.42 2.97 5.47
C HIS A 478 11.83 2.64 6.89
N PHE A 479 10.87 2.59 7.82
CA PHE A 479 11.11 2.18 9.19
C PHE A 479 11.64 0.73 9.26
N LEU A 480 10.97 -0.22 8.61
CA LEU A 480 11.38 -1.63 8.58
C LEU A 480 12.75 -1.82 7.92
N LEU A 481 13.02 -1.07 6.86
CA LEU A 481 14.34 -1.07 6.21
C LEU A 481 15.41 -0.55 7.17
N GLY A 482 15.13 0.52 7.91
CA GLY A 482 16.01 1.05 8.94
C GLY A 482 16.34 0.00 10.01
N GLU A 483 15.33 -0.69 10.55
CA GLU A 483 15.50 -1.75 11.56
C GLU A 483 16.44 -2.87 11.08
N VAL A 484 16.21 -3.37 9.85
CA VAL A 484 17.04 -4.44 9.30
C VAL A 484 18.47 -3.98 9.01
N LEU A 485 18.63 -2.77 8.45
CA LEU A 485 19.94 -2.18 8.17
C LEU A 485 20.73 -1.95 9.46
N TYR A 486 20.07 -1.50 10.54
CA TYR A 486 20.69 -1.31 11.83
C TYR A 486 21.25 -2.63 12.40
N VAL A 487 20.41 -3.65 12.46
CA VAL A 487 20.83 -4.98 12.93
C VAL A 487 21.94 -5.54 12.04
N HIS A 488 21.85 -5.36 10.72
CA HIS A 488 22.89 -5.83 9.80
C HIS A 488 24.20 -5.08 10.00
N ALA A 489 24.16 -3.77 10.19
CA ALA A 489 25.33 -2.95 10.51
C ALA A 489 26.05 -3.44 11.77
N LEU A 490 25.32 -3.68 12.87
CA LEU A 490 25.89 -4.13 14.14
C LEU A 490 26.72 -5.41 14.02
N HIS A 491 26.39 -6.29 13.06
CA HIS A 491 27.08 -7.56 12.80
C HIS A 491 28.08 -7.50 11.64
N SER A 492 28.30 -6.33 11.05
CA SER A 492 29.24 -6.11 9.94
C SER A 492 30.62 -5.71 10.43
N ASN A 493 31.65 -5.83 9.55
CA ASN A 493 32.98 -5.26 9.80
C ASN A 493 32.92 -3.71 9.77
N GLU A 494 33.99 -3.03 10.16
CA GLU A 494 34.02 -1.58 10.31
C GLU A 494 33.64 -0.82 9.03
N GLU A 495 34.18 -1.22 7.88
CA GLU A 495 33.91 -0.59 6.58
C GLU A 495 32.43 -0.75 6.18
N MET A 496 31.87 -1.95 6.32
CA MET A 496 30.47 -2.22 6.03
C MET A 496 29.54 -1.64 7.08
N TYR A 497 30.01 -1.52 8.34
CA TYR A 497 29.26 -0.89 9.41
C TYR A 497 28.94 0.57 9.09
N GLU A 498 29.94 1.35 8.69
CA GLU A 498 29.75 2.75 8.29
C GLU A 498 28.74 2.87 7.15
N PHE A 499 28.90 2.06 6.08
CA PHE A 499 28.02 2.05 4.94
C PHE A 499 26.54 1.76 5.31
N PHE A 500 26.32 0.69 6.10
CA PHE A 500 24.95 0.31 6.48
C PHE A 500 24.35 1.26 7.53
N SER A 501 25.15 1.83 8.42
CA SER A 501 24.70 2.82 9.39
C SER A 501 24.20 4.09 8.72
N MET A 502 24.89 4.58 7.68
CA MET A 502 24.43 5.75 6.91
C MET A 502 23.11 5.46 6.18
N ARG A 503 22.98 4.33 5.54
CA ARG A 503 21.73 3.91 4.89
C ARG A 503 20.59 3.71 5.89
N CYS A 504 20.91 3.24 7.08
CA CYS A 504 19.95 3.09 8.18
C CYS A 504 19.39 4.45 8.61
N LEU A 505 20.27 5.43 8.84
CA LEU A 505 19.88 6.80 9.17
C LEU A 505 19.00 7.41 8.08
N ASP A 506 19.40 7.26 6.82
CA ASP A 506 18.61 7.74 5.68
C ASP A 506 17.20 7.14 5.69
N ALA A 507 17.09 5.83 5.88
CA ALA A 507 15.80 5.15 5.96
C ALA A 507 14.94 5.67 7.13
N TYR A 508 15.50 5.86 8.31
CA TYR A 508 14.74 6.41 9.45
C TYR A 508 14.32 7.87 9.22
N PHE A 509 15.17 8.70 8.63
CA PHE A 509 14.79 10.07 8.29
C PHE A 509 13.68 10.12 7.23
N GLN A 510 13.74 9.27 6.22
CA GLN A 510 12.66 9.13 5.23
C GLN A 510 11.34 8.67 5.87
N SER A 511 11.40 7.80 6.89
CA SER A 511 10.21 7.43 7.65
C SER A 511 9.63 8.62 8.42
N LEU A 512 10.48 9.46 9.02
CA LEU A 512 10.07 10.66 9.76
C LEU A 512 9.54 11.81 8.87
N GLU A 513 9.68 11.72 7.54
CA GLU A 513 9.01 12.66 6.64
C GLU A 513 7.48 12.52 6.67
N PHE A 514 6.97 11.35 7.06
CA PHE A 514 5.54 11.03 7.09
C PHE A 514 5.00 10.79 8.50
N ILE A 515 5.87 10.39 9.45
CA ILE A 515 5.51 10.17 10.85
C ILE A 515 5.89 11.41 11.62
N THR A 516 4.88 12.16 12.10
CA THR A 516 5.09 13.39 12.86
C THR A 516 4.86 13.18 14.35
N VAL A 517 5.33 14.10 15.15
CA VAL A 517 5.08 14.11 16.60
C VAL A 517 3.60 14.29 16.92
N GLU A 518 2.89 15.03 16.08
CA GLU A 518 1.46 15.32 16.23
C GLU A 518 0.59 14.10 15.96
N ASP A 519 0.93 13.33 14.92
CA ASP A 519 0.11 12.20 14.46
C ASP A 519 0.41 10.91 15.23
N GLU A 520 1.70 10.55 15.35
CA GLU A 520 2.14 9.30 15.97
C GLU A 520 3.31 9.53 16.96
N PRO A 521 3.09 10.24 18.10
CA PRO A 521 4.16 10.65 19.00
C PRO A 521 5.03 9.49 19.53
N GLU A 522 4.42 8.37 19.89
CA GLU A 522 5.15 7.21 20.43
C GLU A 522 6.04 6.55 19.37
N ARG A 523 5.56 6.48 18.15
CA ARG A 523 6.33 5.92 17.04
C ARG A 523 7.44 6.86 16.60
N TYR A 524 7.17 8.15 16.53
CA TYR A 524 8.19 9.18 16.30
C TYR A 524 9.31 9.08 17.34
N ALA A 525 8.97 9.02 18.63
CA ALA A 525 9.94 8.88 19.71
C ALA A 525 10.75 7.59 19.59
N TYR A 526 10.11 6.46 19.20
CA TYR A 526 10.81 5.21 18.98
C TYR A 526 11.85 5.32 17.86
N ILE A 527 11.49 5.90 16.71
CA ILE A 527 12.42 6.12 15.59
C ILE A 527 13.57 7.04 16.02
N LYS A 528 13.30 8.10 16.80
CA LYS A 528 14.34 8.96 17.35
C LYS A 528 15.30 8.21 18.28
N CYS A 529 14.80 7.28 19.10
CA CYS A 529 15.66 6.40 19.89
C CYS A 529 16.57 5.53 19.00
N GLN A 530 16.05 4.99 17.91
CA GLN A 530 16.84 4.19 16.98
C GLN A 530 17.93 5.05 16.29
N ILE A 531 17.57 6.25 15.83
CA ILE A 531 18.52 7.22 15.27
C ILE A 531 19.62 7.53 16.28
N GLY A 532 19.26 7.83 17.54
CA GLY A 532 20.20 8.06 18.62
C GLY A 532 21.12 6.85 18.87
N GLY A 533 20.55 5.63 18.79
CA GLY A 533 21.30 4.38 18.90
C GLY A 533 22.31 4.19 17.77
N VAL A 534 21.94 4.52 16.52
CA VAL A 534 22.86 4.44 15.36
C VAL A 534 24.01 5.42 15.52
N TYR A 535 23.73 6.70 15.79
CA TYR A 535 24.76 7.71 16.01
C TYR A 535 25.67 7.37 17.19
N GLY A 536 25.09 6.95 18.33
CA GLY A 536 25.87 6.58 19.51
C GLY A 536 26.79 5.38 19.27
N ASN A 537 26.32 4.36 18.55
CA ASN A 537 27.15 3.21 18.17
C ASN A 537 28.20 3.59 17.12
N HIS A 538 27.88 4.52 16.21
CA HIS A 538 28.82 5.02 15.22
C HIS A 538 29.97 5.76 15.89
N ALA A 539 29.69 6.66 16.83
CA ALA A 539 30.72 7.37 17.61
C ALA A 539 31.67 6.41 18.35
N VAL A 540 31.15 5.33 18.93
CA VAL A 540 31.96 4.37 19.68
C VAL A 540 32.82 3.49 18.77
N ARG A 541 32.31 3.10 17.60
CA ARG A 541 33.00 2.17 16.68
C ARG A 541 33.96 2.87 15.73
N ILE A 542 33.53 4.01 15.16
CA ILE A 542 34.29 4.77 14.16
C ILE A 542 34.88 6.00 14.84
N LYS A 543 35.84 5.79 15.72
CA LYS A 543 36.55 6.86 16.41
C LYS A 543 37.29 7.73 15.40
N GLY A 544 36.93 9.02 15.30
CA GLY A 544 37.54 9.93 14.35
C GLY A 544 37.01 11.35 14.44
N GLU A 545 37.14 12.10 13.35
CA GLU A 545 36.73 13.52 13.28
C GLU A 545 35.22 13.74 13.52
N THR A 546 34.39 12.73 13.28
CA THR A 546 32.93 12.79 13.45
C THR A 546 32.46 12.38 14.83
N GLU A 547 33.31 11.80 15.69
CA GLU A 547 32.92 11.22 16.99
C GLU A 547 32.12 12.20 17.85
N LYS A 548 32.60 13.43 17.99
CA LYS A 548 31.88 14.47 18.76
C LYS A 548 30.52 14.80 18.13
N TYR A 549 30.47 14.99 16.82
CA TYR A 549 29.24 15.28 16.09
C TYR A 549 28.20 14.17 16.25
N ASP A 550 28.65 12.92 16.15
CA ASP A 550 27.77 11.74 16.27
C ASP A 550 27.21 11.62 17.71
N LEU A 551 28.05 11.88 18.73
CA LEU A 551 27.59 11.93 20.12
C LEU A 551 26.56 13.05 20.36
N GLU A 552 26.79 14.25 19.82
CA GLU A 552 25.85 15.35 19.92
C GLU A 552 24.51 15.02 19.24
N LYS A 553 24.53 14.39 18.06
CA LYS A 553 23.32 13.94 17.35
C LYS A 553 22.59 12.80 18.06
N ALA A 554 23.34 11.89 18.68
CA ALA A 554 22.76 10.83 19.49
C ALA A 554 22.02 11.41 20.70
N ILE A 555 22.66 12.35 21.41
CA ILE A 555 22.07 13.02 22.58
C ILE A 555 20.81 13.79 22.18
N GLU A 556 20.86 14.61 21.11
CA GLU A 556 19.71 15.35 20.58
C GLU A 556 18.52 14.42 20.30
N SER A 557 18.78 13.30 19.62
CA SER A 557 17.72 12.34 19.26
C SER A 557 17.10 11.66 20.48
N PHE A 558 17.89 11.29 21.47
CA PHE A 558 17.36 10.70 22.72
C PHE A 558 16.65 11.74 23.60
N GLU A 559 17.08 13.02 23.62
CA GLU A 559 16.39 14.09 24.35
C GLU A 559 15.00 14.37 23.76
N GLU A 560 14.86 14.40 22.44
CA GLU A 560 13.55 14.49 21.78
C GLU A 560 12.64 13.30 22.16
N ALA A 561 13.17 12.09 22.14
CA ALA A 561 12.40 10.91 22.52
C ALA A 561 12.03 10.89 24.01
N GLU A 562 12.95 11.31 24.90
CA GLU A 562 12.70 11.43 26.35
C GLU A 562 11.56 12.38 26.64
N ALA A 563 11.52 13.53 25.98
CA ALA A 563 10.46 14.53 26.15
C ALA A 563 9.08 13.88 25.90
N ILE A 564 8.92 13.15 24.79
CA ILE A 564 7.67 12.51 24.40
C ILE A 564 7.29 11.38 25.39
N TYR A 565 8.23 10.50 25.74
CA TYR A 565 7.94 9.39 26.65
C TYR A 565 7.63 9.85 28.07
N SER A 566 8.18 11.00 28.51
CA SER A 566 7.87 11.59 29.81
C SER A 566 6.42 12.11 29.86
N GLU A 567 5.91 12.67 28.77
CA GLU A 567 4.51 13.12 28.65
C GLU A 567 3.52 11.95 28.59
N LYS A 568 3.91 10.87 27.91
CA LYS A 568 3.06 9.68 27.69
C LYS A 568 3.11 8.67 28.85
N THR A 569 3.93 8.90 29.87
CA THR A 569 4.07 8.02 31.06
C THR A 569 4.58 6.60 30.75
N ASP A 570 5.27 6.39 29.63
CA ASP A 570 5.95 5.11 29.30
C ASP A 570 7.27 5.01 30.10
N LYS A 571 7.15 4.49 31.32
CA LYS A 571 8.29 4.40 32.25
C LYS A 571 9.44 3.54 31.71
N SER A 572 9.13 2.44 31.02
CA SER A 572 10.14 1.49 30.54
C SER A 572 11.02 2.11 29.46
N ARG A 573 10.39 2.73 28.45
CA ARG A 573 11.12 3.39 27.36
C ARG A 573 11.84 4.64 27.84
N LEU A 574 11.24 5.37 28.77
CA LEU A 574 11.85 6.52 29.41
C LEU A 574 13.16 6.18 30.15
N GLU A 575 13.16 5.08 30.91
CA GLU A 575 14.37 4.58 31.60
C GLU A 575 15.49 4.21 30.62
N ILE A 576 15.14 3.55 29.50
CA ILE A 576 16.10 3.22 28.44
C ILE A 576 16.69 4.49 27.82
N CYS A 577 15.87 5.48 27.49
CA CYS A 577 16.34 6.77 26.95
C CYS A 577 17.31 7.45 27.90
N ARG A 578 16.96 7.57 29.20
CA ARG A 578 17.80 8.18 30.22
C ARG A 578 19.14 7.47 30.41
N SER A 579 19.11 6.16 30.49
CA SER A 579 20.33 5.36 30.60
C SER A 579 21.28 5.58 29.42
N ASN A 580 20.75 5.67 28.21
CA ASN A 580 21.55 5.97 27.02
C ASN A 580 22.06 7.41 27.02
N LEU A 581 21.23 8.38 27.42
CA LEU A 581 21.63 9.79 27.55
C LEU A 581 22.78 9.98 28.54
N ASP A 582 22.68 9.39 29.73
CA ASP A 582 23.72 9.48 30.77
C ASP A 582 25.06 8.94 30.24
N ARG A 583 25.01 7.76 29.60
CA ARG A 583 26.22 7.14 28.99
C ARG A 583 26.83 8.02 27.90
N LEU A 584 26.00 8.56 27.00
CA LEU A 584 26.50 9.37 25.88
C LEU A 584 27.06 10.72 26.35
N LYS A 585 26.45 11.34 27.36
CA LYS A 585 26.95 12.57 27.98
C LYS A 585 28.29 12.36 28.70
N GLU A 586 28.46 11.18 29.33
CA GLU A 586 29.76 10.80 29.92
C GLU A 586 30.83 10.60 28.83
N GLU A 587 30.51 9.97 27.70
CA GLU A 587 31.45 9.81 26.59
C GLU A 587 31.81 11.16 25.95
N LEU A 588 30.82 12.01 25.71
CA LEU A 588 31.06 13.35 25.16
C LEU A 588 31.99 14.17 26.08
N HIS A 589 31.80 14.08 27.41
CA HIS A 589 32.65 14.81 28.38
C HIS A 589 34.09 14.30 28.43
N LYS A 590 34.39 13.11 27.92
CA LYS A 590 35.77 12.58 27.81
C LYS A 590 36.51 13.15 26.60
N ILE A 591 35.78 13.66 25.61
CA ILE A 591 36.32 14.19 24.37
C ILE A 591 36.51 15.73 24.47
N ASP A 592 35.66 16.43 25.23
CA ASP A 592 35.81 17.84 25.55
C ASP A 592 36.97 18.05 26.56
#